data_b93f9a1cff2821c5649e4e52b2e0e47a
#
_entry.id   b93f9a1cff2821c5649e4e52b2e0e47a
#
_cell.length_a   1.000
_cell.length_b   1.000
_cell.length_c   1.000
_cell.angle_alpha   90.00
_cell.angle_beta   90.00
_cell.angle_gamma   90.00
#
_symmetry.space_group_name_H-M   'P 1'
#
loop_
_entity.id
_entity.type
_entity.pdbx_description
1 polymer ?
#
loop_
_entity_poly.entity_id
_entity_poly.type
_entity_poly.pdbx_seq_one_letter_code
_entity_poly.pdbx_strand_id
1 'polypeptide(L)'
;MKAMLLLCALGGLMACNARAEVSEAAADHFLIGFSARVEAPPAKVYAALAEVARWWSAEHTWSGTAANLSLKAEAGGCFCERWAAGSVEHGRVVMALKNELLRLDAALGPLQERAVNGVLSFSLQAMDDGATRLDVDYRVNASSGGGLEQIAPAVDNVLAMQIDRLLRYIDTGSADEAPTAEAAEAAEPPSRRAARAELIEEWSRQAAAARAAQGNEKPRSDKPATPPKP
;
A
#
# COMPACT_ATOMS: atom_id res chain seq x y z
N MET A 1 -14.07 -59.83 -20.07
CA MET A 1 -13.22 -59.09 -19.14
C MET A 1 -13.15 -57.66 -19.65
N LYS A 2 -13.92 -56.74 -19.04
CA LYS A 2 -13.97 -55.33 -19.41
C LYS A 2 -13.24 -54.56 -18.31
N ALA A 3 -12.08 -54.00 -18.63
CA ALA A 3 -11.33 -53.09 -17.76
C ALA A 3 -11.95 -51.72 -17.80
N MET A 4 -12.43 -51.22 -16.67
CA MET A 4 -13.01 -49.89 -16.48
C MET A 4 -11.89 -48.96 -15.98
N LEU A 5 -11.41 -48.08 -16.86
CA LEU A 5 -10.44 -47.02 -16.52
C LEU A 5 -11.18 -45.94 -15.75
N LEU A 6 -10.85 -45.77 -14.47
CA LEU A 6 -11.28 -44.64 -13.64
C LEU A 6 -10.33 -43.46 -13.92
N LEU A 7 -10.83 -42.45 -14.59
CA LEU A 7 -10.12 -41.18 -14.79
C LEU A 7 -10.37 -40.31 -13.56
N CYS A 8 -9.40 -40.21 -12.64
CA CYS A 8 -9.41 -39.21 -11.56
C CYS A 8 -9.09 -37.85 -12.15
N ALA A 9 -10.10 -36.98 -12.26
CA ALA A 9 -9.91 -35.54 -12.55
C ALA A 9 -9.39 -34.86 -11.26
N LEU A 10 -8.08 -34.59 -11.20
CA LEU A 10 -7.51 -33.65 -10.23
C LEU A 10 -7.90 -32.23 -10.69
N GLY A 11 -8.96 -31.70 -10.10
CA GLY A 11 -9.27 -30.28 -10.16
C GLY A 11 -8.25 -29.52 -9.29
N GLY A 12 -7.21 -28.96 -9.93
CA GLY A 12 -6.31 -28.07 -9.25
C GLY A 12 -7.03 -26.75 -8.94
N LEU A 13 -7.25 -26.46 -7.65
CA LEU A 13 -7.58 -25.11 -7.20
C LEU A 13 -6.40 -24.20 -7.58
N MET A 14 -6.55 -23.41 -8.63
CA MET A 14 -5.66 -22.29 -8.87
C MET A 14 -6.00 -21.22 -7.83
N ALA A 15 -5.21 -21.16 -6.75
CA ALA A 15 -5.19 -20.04 -5.86
C ALA A 15 -4.71 -18.82 -6.68
N CYS A 16 -5.61 -17.90 -6.99
CA CYS A 16 -5.30 -16.62 -7.60
C CYS A 16 -4.57 -15.79 -6.54
N ASN A 17 -3.23 -15.85 -6.56
CA ASN A 17 -2.41 -15.01 -5.69
C ASN A 17 -2.54 -13.58 -6.21
N ALA A 18 -3.28 -12.74 -5.49
CA ALA A 18 -3.26 -11.31 -5.67
C ALA A 18 -1.84 -10.81 -5.36
N ARG A 19 -1.22 -10.14 -6.31
CA ARG A 19 0.10 -9.52 -6.15
C ARG A 19 -0.04 -8.02 -6.31
N ALA A 20 0.39 -7.28 -5.30
CA ALA A 20 0.79 -5.91 -5.49
C ALA A 20 2.12 -5.91 -6.25
N GLU A 21 2.29 -5.00 -7.17
CA GLU A 21 3.51 -4.88 -7.96
C GLU A 21 3.78 -3.41 -8.26
N VAL A 22 5.01 -2.97 -7.94
CA VAL A 22 5.52 -1.70 -8.47
C VAL A 22 5.62 -1.87 -9.99
N SER A 23 4.69 -1.27 -10.73
CA SER A 23 4.67 -1.34 -12.18
C SER A 23 5.59 -0.33 -12.85
N GLU A 24 5.90 0.77 -12.14
CA GLU A 24 6.78 1.84 -12.60
C GLU A 24 7.38 2.57 -11.40
N ALA A 25 8.70 2.85 -11.42
CA ALA A 25 9.37 3.67 -10.42
C ALA A 25 10.53 4.45 -11.01
N ALA A 26 10.60 5.74 -10.66
CA ALA A 26 11.66 6.67 -10.99
C ALA A 26 11.89 7.65 -9.83
N ALA A 27 12.92 8.51 -9.95
CA ALA A 27 13.27 9.45 -8.89
C ALA A 27 12.15 10.41 -8.50
N ASP A 28 11.25 10.69 -9.43
CA ASP A 28 10.17 11.68 -9.31
C ASP A 28 8.76 11.07 -9.33
N HIS A 29 8.62 9.75 -9.52
CA HIS A 29 7.31 9.09 -9.48
C HIS A 29 7.39 7.59 -9.23
N PHE A 30 6.25 7.00 -8.83
CA PHE A 30 5.99 5.57 -8.91
C PHE A 30 4.51 5.27 -9.16
N LEU A 31 4.25 4.08 -9.68
CA LEU A 31 2.91 3.49 -9.80
C LEU A 31 2.92 2.09 -9.17
N ILE A 32 2.03 1.88 -8.21
CA ILE A 32 1.75 0.59 -7.60
C ILE A 32 0.35 0.18 -8.03
N GLY A 33 0.24 -1.03 -8.58
CA GLY A 33 -1.02 -1.63 -9.00
C GLY A 33 -1.33 -2.89 -8.22
N PHE A 34 -2.61 -3.11 -7.93
CA PHE A 34 -3.11 -4.32 -7.32
C PHE A 34 -4.44 -4.71 -7.97
N SER A 35 -4.67 -5.99 -8.22
CA SER A 35 -5.93 -6.50 -8.73
C SER A 35 -6.32 -7.77 -8.00
N ALA A 36 -7.57 -7.85 -7.56
CA ALA A 36 -8.12 -9.02 -6.90
C ALA A 36 -9.54 -9.29 -7.36
N ARG A 37 -9.89 -10.59 -7.39
CA ARG A 37 -11.28 -11.04 -7.40
C ARG A 37 -11.76 -11.15 -5.96
N VAL A 38 -12.90 -10.55 -5.66
CA VAL A 38 -13.54 -10.54 -4.34
C VAL A 38 -14.88 -11.25 -4.45
N GLU A 39 -15.09 -12.30 -3.65
CA GLU A 39 -16.32 -13.10 -3.65
C GLU A 39 -17.45 -12.38 -2.90
N ALA A 40 -17.72 -11.14 -3.29
CA ALA A 40 -18.76 -10.29 -2.73
C ALA A 40 -19.22 -9.28 -3.77
N PRO A 41 -20.48 -8.82 -3.71
CA PRO A 41 -20.99 -7.80 -4.64
C PRO A 41 -20.34 -6.43 -4.40
N PRO A 42 -20.23 -5.56 -5.41
CA PRO A 42 -19.59 -4.24 -5.32
C PRO A 42 -20.09 -3.37 -4.16
N ALA A 43 -21.36 -3.50 -3.81
CA ALA A 43 -21.93 -2.75 -2.68
C ALA A 43 -21.32 -3.13 -1.33
N LYS A 44 -21.01 -4.44 -1.10
CA LYS A 44 -20.35 -4.91 0.11
C LYS A 44 -18.88 -4.46 0.13
N VAL A 45 -18.19 -4.57 -1.00
CA VAL A 45 -16.79 -4.12 -1.14
C VAL A 45 -16.67 -2.63 -0.88
N TYR A 46 -17.54 -1.82 -1.49
CA TYR A 46 -17.52 -0.36 -1.33
C TYR A 46 -17.82 0.07 0.11
N ALA A 47 -18.77 -0.59 0.77
CA ALA A 47 -19.07 -0.33 2.18
C ALA A 47 -17.87 -0.65 3.08
N ALA A 48 -17.21 -1.78 2.85
CA ALA A 48 -16.01 -2.18 3.59
C ALA A 48 -14.85 -1.17 3.44
N LEU A 49 -14.65 -0.61 2.24
CA LEU A 49 -13.64 0.44 2.02
C LEU A 49 -13.83 1.63 2.98
N ALA A 50 -15.08 2.06 3.21
CA ALA A 50 -15.37 3.18 4.11
C ALA A 50 -15.13 2.85 5.60
N GLU A 51 -15.13 1.58 5.97
CA GLU A 51 -14.92 1.11 7.34
C GLU A 51 -13.42 0.93 7.67
N VAL A 52 -12.59 1.87 7.23
CA VAL A 52 -11.11 1.81 7.30
C VAL A 52 -10.57 1.44 8.69
N ALA A 53 -11.22 1.88 9.76
CA ALA A 53 -10.86 1.54 11.14
C ALA A 53 -10.95 0.03 11.45
N ARG A 54 -11.67 -0.73 10.63
CA ARG A 54 -11.91 -2.16 10.85
C ARG A 54 -10.85 -3.05 10.20
N TRP A 55 -10.16 -2.54 9.17
CA TRP A 55 -9.22 -3.35 8.40
C TRP A 55 -7.81 -2.76 8.29
N TRP A 56 -7.60 -1.45 8.45
CA TRP A 56 -6.27 -0.86 8.42
C TRP A 56 -5.43 -1.34 9.62
N SER A 57 -4.14 -1.61 9.38
CA SER A 57 -3.24 -2.02 10.47
C SER A 57 -2.92 -0.86 11.41
N ALA A 58 -3.03 -1.10 12.71
CA ALA A 58 -2.66 -0.12 13.73
C ALA A 58 -1.18 0.27 13.69
N GLU A 59 -0.30 -0.63 13.23
CA GLU A 59 1.14 -0.38 13.07
C GLU A 59 1.45 0.71 12.02
N HIS A 60 0.50 0.98 11.11
CA HIS A 60 0.60 2.00 10.08
C HIS A 60 -0.34 3.17 10.35
N THR A 61 -0.49 3.54 11.61
CA THR A 61 -1.17 4.75 12.07
C THR A 61 -0.22 5.59 12.92
N TRP A 62 -0.46 6.88 13.01
CA TRP A 62 0.35 7.79 13.83
C TRP A 62 0.01 7.67 15.31
N SER A 63 -1.24 7.32 15.63
CA SER A 63 -1.71 7.15 17.03
C SER A 63 -1.46 5.74 17.58
N GLY A 64 -1.00 4.79 16.74
CA GLY A 64 -0.89 3.37 17.12
C GLY A 64 -2.24 2.66 17.27
N THR A 65 -3.34 3.26 16.78
CA THR A 65 -4.70 2.73 16.99
C THR A 65 -5.57 2.94 15.75
N ALA A 66 -5.89 1.85 15.02
CA ALA A 66 -6.73 1.91 13.84
C ALA A 66 -8.15 2.45 14.12
N ALA A 67 -8.69 2.27 15.33
CA ALA A 67 -9.99 2.82 15.73
C ALA A 67 -10.08 4.35 15.64
N ASN A 68 -8.95 5.05 15.60
CA ASN A 68 -8.86 6.50 15.42
C ASN A 68 -9.01 6.95 13.96
N LEU A 69 -8.97 5.99 13.01
CA LEU A 69 -9.15 6.25 11.59
C LEU A 69 -10.63 6.42 11.23
N SER A 70 -10.86 7.23 10.23
CA SER A 70 -12.19 7.41 9.61
C SER A 70 -12.04 7.74 8.13
N LEU A 71 -12.95 7.25 7.30
CA LEU A 71 -13.02 7.56 5.89
C LEU A 71 -14.46 7.92 5.51
N LYS A 72 -14.67 9.16 5.08
CA LYS A 72 -15.97 9.62 4.58
C LYS A 72 -15.99 9.50 3.06
N ALA A 73 -16.68 8.48 2.54
CA ALA A 73 -16.69 8.13 1.12
C ALA A 73 -17.62 9.04 0.29
N GLU A 74 -17.34 10.35 0.31
CA GLU A 74 -18.02 11.38 -0.51
C GLU A 74 -16.99 12.43 -0.94
N ALA A 75 -17.20 13.14 -2.05
CA ALA A 75 -16.29 14.18 -2.51
C ALA A 75 -16.07 15.25 -1.42
N GLY A 76 -14.80 15.56 -1.15
CA GLY A 76 -14.38 16.43 -0.03
C GLY A 76 -14.29 15.69 1.32
N GLY A 77 -14.70 14.41 1.38
CA GLY A 77 -14.59 13.59 2.59
C GLY A 77 -13.13 13.33 2.97
N CYS A 78 -12.88 13.17 4.26
CA CYS A 78 -11.55 12.97 4.81
C CYS A 78 -11.26 11.49 5.07
N PHE A 79 -10.08 11.03 4.66
CA PHE A 79 -9.41 9.89 5.27
C PHE A 79 -8.52 10.45 6.37
N CYS A 80 -9.03 10.42 7.59
CA CYS A 80 -8.46 11.11 8.74
C CYS A 80 -8.18 10.15 9.89
N GLU A 81 -7.20 10.51 10.69
CA GLU A 81 -6.92 9.93 11.99
C GLU A 81 -7.05 11.02 13.07
N ARG A 82 -7.72 10.73 14.20
CA ARG A 82 -7.91 11.70 15.28
C ARG A 82 -7.79 11.02 16.63
N TRP A 83 -6.96 11.61 17.51
CA TRP A 83 -6.80 11.18 18.88
C TRP A 83 -6.61 12.39 19.81
N ALA A 84 -6.54 12.18 21.12
CA ALA A 84 -6.50 13.26 22.10
C ALA A 84 -5.32 14.24 21.91
N ALA A 85 -4.18 13.75 21.44
CA ALA A 85 -2.96 14.55 21.27
C ALA A 85 -2.75 15.10 19.87
N GLY A 86 -3.57 14.73 18.88
CA GLY A 86 -3.34 15.18 17.51
C GLY A 86 -4.36 14.69 16.48
N SER A 87 -4.11 15.06 15.25
CA SER A 87 -4.88 14.59 14.11
C SER A 87 -4.04 14.61 12.83
N VAL A 88 -4.35 13.70 11.89
CA VAL A 88 -3.73 13.62 10.57
C VAL A 88 -4.81 13.50 9.51
N GLU A 89 -4.67 14.22 8.41
CA GLU A 89 -5.38 13.96 7.17
C GLU A 89 -4.46 13.09 6.30
N HIS A 90 -4.79 11.80 6.14
CA HIS A 90 -4.07 10.87 5.28
C HIS A 90 -4.39 11.08 3.80
N GLY A 91 -5.58 11.61 3.52
CA GLY A 91 -6.04 11.92 2.18
C GLY A 91 -7.43 12.51 2.18
N ARG A 92 -7.82 13.02 1.00
CA ARG A 92 -9.11 13.62 0.72
C ARG A 92 -9.78 12.93 -0.46
N VAL A 93 -11.03 12.54 -0.31
CA VAL A 93 -11.81 11.96 -1.39
C VAL A 93 -12.06 13.02 -2.45
N VAL A 94 -11.59 12.78 -3.68
CA VAL A 94 -11.79 13.65 -4.85
C VAL A 94 -12.85 13.12 -5.79
N MET A 95 -13.16 11.82 -5.73
CA MET A 95 -14.25 11.21 -6.49
C MET A 95 -14.83 10.02 -5.73
N ALA A 96 -16.14 9.95 -5.65
CA ALA A 96 -16.88 8.83 -5.06
C ALA A 96 -18.07 8.49 -5.97
N LEU A 97 -17.95 7.42 -6.72
CA LEU A 97 -19.04 6.79 -7.48
C LEU A 97 -19.44 5.53 -6.73
N LYS A 98 -20.60 5.58 -6.09
CA LYS A 98 -21.05 4.52 -5.18
C LYS A 98 -21.03 3.15 -5.87
N ASN A 99 -20.33 2.19 -5.25
CA ASN A 99 -20.13 0.81 -5.71
C ASN A 99 -19.27 0.66 -6.98
N GLU A 100 -18.64 1.74 -7.47
CA GLU A 100 -17.84 1.72 -8.70
C GLU A 100 -16.43 2.26 -8.49
N LEU A 101 -16.30 3.42 -7.83
CA LEU A 101 -15.00 4.09 -7.68
C LEU A 101 -14.93 4.91 -6.39
N LEU A 102 -13.83 4.74 -5.66
CA LEU A 102 -13.42 5.67 -4.61
C LEU A 102 -12.00 6.14 -4.93
N ARG A 103 -11.81 7.46 -5.09
CA ARG A 103 -10.51 8.06 -5.39
C ARG A 103 -10.16 9.14 -4.39
N LEU A 104 -8.93 9.09 -3.91
CA LEU A 104 -8.38 10.01 -2.94
C LEU A 104 -7.17 10.74 -3.52
N ASP A 105 -7.06 12.03 -3.23
CA ASP A 105 -5.79 12.74 -3.20
C ASP A 105 -5.14 12.42 -1.84
N ALA A 106 -4.01 11.71 -1.85
CA ALA A 106 -3.44 11.13 -0.64
C ALA A 106 -1.91 10.98 -0.73
N ALA A 107 -1.19 11.62 0.17
CA ALA A 107 0.20 11.33 0.47
C ALA A 107 0.23 10.51 1.77
N LEU A 108 0.31 9.17 1.65
CA LEU A 108 0.18 8.27 2.79
C LEU A 108 1.45 8.21 3.65
N GLY A 109 1.30 8.24 4.97
CA GLY A 109 2.37 8.03 5.94
C GLY A 109 3.57 8.97 5.73
N PRO A 110 4.81 8.46 5.68
CA PRO A 110 6.02 9.26 5.51
C PRO A 110 6.12 10.03 4.18
N LEU A 111 5.25 9.73 3.21
CA LEU A 111 5.17 10.50 1.97
C LEU A 111 4.72 11.94 2.20
N GLN A 112 3.99 12.24 3.29
CA GLN A 112 3.56 13.59 3.63
C GLN A 112 4.73 14.56 3.84
N GLU A 113 5.87 14.07 4.31
CA GLU A 113 7.07 14.88 4.55
C GLU A 113 7.85 15.17 3.25
N ARG A 114 7.53 14.50 2.14
CA ARG A 114 8.29 14.55 0.90
C ARG A 114 7.75 15.53 -0.15
N ALA A 115 6.72 16.32 0.19
CA ALA A 115 6.06 17.25 -0.74
C ALA A 115 5.64 16.56 -2.06
N VAL A 116 4.98 15.41 -1.94
CA VAL A 116 4.48 14.63 -3.08
C VAL A 116 2.99 14.88 -3.31
N ASN A 117 2.54 14.60 -4.53
CA ASN A 117 1.12 14.42 -4.85
C ASN A 117 0.87 12.93 -5.06
N GLY A 118 -0.14 12.37 -4.38
CA GLY A 118 -0.53 10.98 -4.53
C GLY A 118 -1.99 10.85 -4.91
N VAL A 119 -2.30 9.93 -5.82
CA VAL A 119 -3.67 9.56 -6.19
C VAL A 119 -3.87 8.08 -5.92
N LEU A 120 -4.70 7.77 -4.93
CA LEU A 120 -5.10 6.41 -4.60
C LEU A 120 -6.51 6.16 -5.12
N SER A 121 -6.68 5.15 -5.95
CA SER A 121 -7.98 4.78 -6.55
C SER A 121 -8.33 3.35 -6.22
N PHE A 122 -9.58 3.11 -5.83
CA PHE A 122 -10.21 1.80 -5.71
C PHE A 122 -11.32 1.72 -6.76
N SER A 123 -11.12 0.90 -7.78
CA SER A 123 -12.08 0.68 -8.87
C SER A 123 -12.75 -0.67 -8.69
N LEU A 124 -14.07 -0.70 -8.75
CA LEU A 124 -14.89 -1.89 -8.55
C LEU A 124 -15.68 -2.20 -9.81
N GLN A 125 -15.52 -3.40 -10.33
CA GLN A 125 -16.26 -3.89 -11.47
C GLN A 125 -17.08 -5.12 -11.08
N ALA A 126 -18.40 -5.04 -11.25
CA ALA A 126 -19.26 -6.21 -11.07
C ALA A 126 -18.91 -7.29 -12.09
N MET A 127 -18.87 -8.54 -11.64
CA MET A 127 -18.71 -9.73 -12.48
C MET A 127 -20.04 -10.46 -12.63
N ASP A 128 -20.20 -11.23 -13.71
CA ASP A 128 -21.46 -11.91 -14.07
C ASP A 128 -21.96 -12.90 -13.00
N ASP A 129 -21.04 -13.43 -12.19
CA ASP A 129 -21.31 -14.39 -11.11
C ASP A 129 -21.57 -13.73 -9.75
N GLY A 130 -21.66 -12.40 -9.70
CA GLY A 130 -21.94 -11.65 -8.48
C GLY A 130 -20.72 -11.28 -7.65
N ALA A 131 -19.52 -11.71 -8.06
CA ALA A 131 -18.26 -11.26 -7.49
C ALA A 131 -17.88 -9.85 -7.95
N THR A 132 -16.82 -9.29 -7.38
CA THR A 132 -16.26 -8.00 -7.76
C THR A 132 -14.81 -8.16 -8.17
N ARG A 133 -14.42 -7.57 -9.29
CA ARG A 133 -13.03 -7.25 -9.56
C ARG A 133 -12.71 -5.93 -8.87
N LEU A 134 -11.76 -5.96 -7.94
CA LEU A 134 -11.21 -4.81 -7.26
C LEU A 134 -9.84 -4.50 -7.86
N ASP A 135 -9.69 -3.33 -8.47
CA ASP A 135 -8.41 -2.80 -8.91
C ASP A 135 -8.04 -1.61 -8.02
N VAL A 136 -6.81 -1.61 -7.50
CA VAL A 136 -6.27 -0.55 -6.66
C VAL A 136 -5.03 0.01 -7.34
N ASP A 137 -5.03 1.32 -7.59
CA ASP A 137 -3.91 2.04 -8.18
C ASP A 137 -3.45 3.15 -7.23
N TYR A 138 -2.16 3.19 -6.94
CA TYR A 138 -1.55 4.28 -6.21
C TYR A 138 -0.42 4.92 -7.03
N ARG A 139 -0.70 6.10 -7.54
CA ARG A 139 0.26 6.90 -8.31
C ARG A 139 0.76 8.05 -7.44
N VAL A 140 2.09 8.16 -7.31
CA VAL A 140 2.75 9.22 -6.55
C VAL A 140 3.75 9.94 -7.43
N ASN A 141 3.76 11.29 -7.36
CA ASN A 141 4.70 12.14 -8.06
C ASN A 141 5.31 13.15 -7.09
N ALA A 142 6.58 13.47 -7.31
CA ALA A 142 7.33 14.51 -6.60
C ALA A 142 8.02 15.46 -7.59
N SER A 143 8.63 16.52 -7.09
CA SER A 143 9.61 17.28 -7.86
C SER A 143 10.85 16.42 -8.15
N SER A 144 11.64 16.82 -9.16
CA SER A 144 12.90 16.15 -9.51
C SER A 144 13.82 15.94 -8.30
N GLY A 145 14.40 14.76 -8.16
CA GLY A 145 15.28 14.40 -7.04
C GLY A 145 14.56 13.90 -5.80
N GLY A 146 13.28 13.54 -5.87
CA GLY A 146 12.49 13.04 -4.75
C GLY A 146 12.92 11.68 -4.21
N GLY A 147 13.72 10.90 -4.97
CA GLY A 147 14.20 9.56 -4.57
C GLY A 147 13.06 8.57 -4.35
N LEU A 148 11.96 8.72 -5.12
CA LEU A 148 10.75 7.92 -4.92
C LEU A 148 10.95 6.45 -5.28
N GLU A 149 11.85 6.14 -6.21
CA GLU A 149 12.23 4.77 -6.57
C GLU A 149 12.77 3.96 -5.37
N GLN A 150 13.40 4.64 -4.41
CA GLN A 150 14.00 3.98 -3.25
C GLN A 150 12.95 3.58 -2.21
N ILE A 151 11.85 4.30 -2.12
CA ILE A 151 10.79 4.02 -1.14
C ILE A 151 9.60 3.28 -1.73
N ALA A 152 9.45 3.23 -3.06
CA ALA A 152 8.36 2.55 -3.74
C ALA A 152 8.16 1.10 -3.26
N PRO A 153 9.22 0.26 -3.08
CA PRO A 153 9.04 -1.09 -2.57
C PRO A 153 8.48 -1.16 -1.14
N ALA A 154 8.84 -0.20 -0.28
CA ALA A 154 8.31 -0.15 1.08
C ALA A 154 6.84 0.27 1.09
N VAL A 155 6.47 1.24 0.25
CA VAL A 155 5.06 1.66 0.07
C VAL A 155 4.22 0.52 -0.50
N ASP A 156 4.75 -0.23 -1.48
CA ASP A 156 4.11 -1.40 -2.08
C ASP A 156 3.82 -2.48 -1.03
N ASN A 157 4.80 -2.85 -0.21
CA ASN A 157 4.64 -3.83 0.85
C ASN A 157 3.56 -3.42 1.87
N VAL A 158 3.56 -2.15 2.29
CA VAL A 158 2.54 -1.64 3.22
C VAL A 158 1.17 -1.67 2.58
N LEU A 159 1.03 -1.18 1.33
CA LEU A 159 -0.25 -1.16 0.64
C LEU A 159 -0.78 -2.58 0.40
N ALA A 160 0.06 -3.51 -0.03
CA ALA A 160 -0.29 -4.92 -0.20
C ALA A 160 -0.86 -5.52 1.09
N MET A 161 -0.19 -5.30 2.22
CA MET A 161 -0.67 -5.77 3.52
C MET A 161 -2.03 -5.14 3.88
N GLN A 162 -2.24 -3.84 3.63
CA GLN A 162 -3.54 -3.20 3.90
C GLN A 162 -4.64 -3.80 3.03
N ILE A 163 -4.37 -4.07 1.74
CA ILE A 163 -5.34 -4.69 0.84
C ILE A 163 -5.65 -6.13 1.27
N ASP A 164 -4.66 -6.92 1.66
CA ASP A 164 -4.89 -8.26 2.21
C ASP A 164 -5.77 -8.25 3.45
N ARG A 165 -5.59 -7.26 4.33
CA ARG A 165 -6.43 -7.05 5.51
C ARG A 165 -7.87 -6.67 5.11
N LEU A 166 -8.02 -5.79 4.12
CA LEU A 166 -9.33 -5.43 3.55
C LEU A 166 -10.05 -6.65 2.98
N LEU A 167 -9.36 -7.47 2.17
CA LEU A 167 -9.94 -8.67 1.56
C LEU A 167 -10.44 -9.65 2.62
N ARG A 168 -9.62 -9.90 3.67
CA ARG A 168 -10.04 -10.73 4.81
C ARG A 168 -11.24 -10.15 5.53
N TYR A 169 -11.24 -8.82 5.76
CA TYR A 169 -12.37 -8.16 6.40
C TYR A 169 -13.67 -8.32 5.60
N ILE A 170 -13.61 -8.20 4.28
CA ILE A 170 -14.77 -8.42 3.40
C ILE A 170 -15.27 -9.87 3.48
N ASP A 171 -14.36 -10.82 3.52
CA ASP A 171 -14.68 -12.26 3.54
C ASP A 171 -15.23 -12.70 4.90
N THR A 172 -14.51 -12.43 5.99
CA THR A 172 -14.74 -13.00 7.31
C THR A 172 -15.40 -12.05 8.32
N GLY A 173 -15.42 -10.74 8.03
CA GLY A 173 -15.83 -9.68 8.97
C GLY A 173 -14.73 -9.28 9.96
N SER A 174 -13.52 -9.87 9.88
CA SER A 174 -12.34 -9.55 10.69
C SER A 174 -11.10 -9.40 9.82
N ALA A 175 -10.26 -8.41 10.10
CA ALA A 175 -8.96 -8.27 9.46
C ALA A 175 -7.84 -9.01 10.22
N ASP A 176 -8.09 -9.47 11.44
CA ASP A 176 -7.06 -9.89 12.40
C ASP A 176 -6.67 -11.39 12.33
N GLU A 177 -7.38 -12.21 11.55
CA GLU A 177 -6.96 -13.57 11.27
C GLU A 177 -5.94 -13.62 10.10
N ALA A 178 -4.80 -12.96 10.28
CA ALA A 178 -3.62 -13.38 9.53
C ALA A 178 -3.07 -14.66 10.19
N PRO A 179 -2.57 -15.65 9.43
CA PRO A 179 -1.65 -16.60 10.04
C PRO A 179 -0.59 -15.76 10.75
N THR A 180 -0.31 -16.10 12.02
CA THR A 180 0.74 -15.42 12.79
C THR A 180 1.97 -15.29 11.89
N ALA A 181 2.73 -14.20 12.04
CA ALA A 181 3.94 -13.99 11.23
C ALA A 181 4.83 -15.25 11.23
N GLU A 182 4.79 -16.02 12.30
CA GLU A 182 5.43 -17.32 12.49
C GLU A 182 4.85 -18.43 11.59
N ALA A 183 3.53 -18.45 11.35
CA ALA A 183 2.91 -19.43 10.44
C ALA A 183 3.13 -19.04 8.96
N ALA A 184 3.13 -17.75 8.63
CA ALA A 184 3.48 -17.27 7.29
C ALA A 184 4.98 -17.46 7.01
N GLU A 185 5.84 -17.25 8.00
CA GLU A 185 7.27 -17.53 7.92
C GLU A 185 7.57 -19.02 7.86
N ALA A 186 6.79 -19.86 8.54
CA ALA A 186 6.89 -21.32 8.43
C ALA A 186 6.45 -21.85 7.05
N ALA A 187 5.50 -21.20 6.40
CA ALA A 187 5.03 -21.52 5.05
C ALA A 187 5.94 -21.00 3.92
N GLU A 188 6.82 -20.04 4.22
CA GLU A 188 7.73 -19.46 3.23
C GLU A 188 8.91 -20.41 2.97
N PRO A 189 9.23 -20.76 1.71
CA PRO A 189 10.38 -21.58 1.38
C PRO A 189 11.69 -21.00 1.92
N PRO A 190 12.63 -21.82 2.44
CA PRO A 190 13.89 -21.36 3.01
C PRO A 190 14.70 -20.43 2.09
N SER A 191 14.63 -20.65 0.77
CA SER A 191 15.27 -19.84 -0.25
C SER A 191 14.74 -18.39 -0.30
N ARG A 192 13.45 -18.18 -0.06
CA ARG A 192 12.87 -16.83 0.00
C ARG A 192 13.19 -16.10 1.29
N ARG A 193 13.22 -16.83 2.43
CA ARG A 193 13.67 -16.24 3.71
C ARG A 193 15.10 -15.73 3.62
N ALA A 194 16.02 -16.53 3.06
CA ALA A 194 17.40 -16.15 2.88
C ALA A 194 17.53 -14.91 1.97
N ALA A 195 16.85 -14.89 0.82
CA ALA A 195 16.88 -13.76 -0.10
C ALA A 195 16.30 -12.47 0.52
N ARG A 196 15.24 -12.58 1.32
CA ARG A 196 14.65 -11.45 2.04
C ARG A 196 15.60 -10.92 3.13
N ALA A 197 16.24 -11.80 3.89
CA ALA A 197 17.21 -11.43 4.91
C ALA A 197 18.42 -10.69 4.30
N GLU A 198 18.95 -11.18 3.18
CA GLU A 198 20.04 -10.54 2.44
C GLU A 198 19.65 -9.14 1.93
N LEU A 199 18.41 -8.98 1.39
CA LEU A 199 17.90 -7.69 0.94
C LEU A 199 17.76 -6.68 2.09
N ILE A 200 17.27 -7.11 3.25
CA ILE A 200 17.15 -6.26 4.44
C ILE A 200 18.52 -5.84 4.96
N GLU A 201 19.50 -6.76 5.01
CA GLU A 201 20.86 -6.43 5.41
C GLU A 201 21.54 -5.48 4.42
N GLU A 202 21.40 -5.74 3.13
CA GLU A 202 21.95 -4.88 2.07
C GLU A 202 21.35 -3.48 2.14
N TRP A 203 20.04 -3.39 2.27
CA TRP A 203 19.33 -2.11 2.43
C TRP A 203 19.78 -1.34 3.70
N SER A 204 19.94 -2.06 4.81
CA SER A 204 20.42 -1.49 6.08
C SER A 204 21.85 -0.95 5.95
N ARG A 205 22.73 -1.67 5.23
CA ARG A 205 24.11 -1.21 4.94
C ARG A 205 24.13 0.02 4.04
N GLN A 206 23.30 0.03 2.98
CA GLN A 206 23.21 1.18 2.07
C GLN A 206 22.66 2.42 2.78
N ALA A 207 21.63 2.27 3.62
CA ALA A 207 21.07 3.34 4.42
C ALA A 207 22.11 3.92 5.42
N ALA A 208 22.91 3.05 6.05
CA ALA A 208 23.99 3.48 6.94
C ALA A 208 25.11 4.21 6.18
N ALA A 209 25.49 3.72 5.00
CA ALA A 209 26.50 4.35 4.15
C ALA A 209 26.05 5.73 3.63
N ALA A 210 24.77 5.85 3.21
CA ALA A 210 24.19 7.12 2.78
C ALA A 210 24.19 8.17 3.91
N ARG A 211 23.85 7.76 5.14
CA ARG A 211 23.93 8.66 6.32
C ARG A 211 25.36 9.10 6.63
N ALA A 212 26.34 8.19 6.50
CA ALA A 212 27.74 8.51 6.71
C ALA A 212 28.28 9.47 5.64
N ALA A 213 27.87 9.33 4.39
CA ALA A 213 28.25 10.22 3.28
C ALA A 213 27.70 11.65 3.47
N GLN A 214 26.46 11.78 3.94
CA GLN A 214 25.84 13.09 4.23
C GLN A 214 26.48 13.78 5.46
N GLY A 215 27.00 13.03 6.43
CA GLY A 215 27.68 13.58 7.60
C GLY A 215 29.09 14.15 7.33
N ASN A 216 29.64 13.93 6.12
CA ASN A 216 31.02 14.33 5.79
C ASN A 216 31.10 15.50 4.77
N GLU A 217 29.97 16.08 4.38
CA GLU A 217 29.94 17.25 3.52
C GLU A 217 30.20 18.51 4.36
N LYS A 218 31.47 18.95 4.32
CA LYS A 218 31.93 20.18 4.95
C LYS A 218 31.14 21.37 4.38
N PRO A 219 30.57 22.27 5.20
CA PRO A 219 29.79 23.39 4.68
C PRO A 219 30.67 24.22 3.72
N ARG A 220 30.19 24.43 2.50
CA ARG A 220 30.79 25.36 1.55
C ARG A 220 30.80 26.74 2.20
N SER A 221 31.99 27.29 2.40
CA SER A 221 32.17 28.67 2.81
C SER A 221 31.74 29.57 1.66
N ASP A 222 30.54 30.12 1.71
CA ASP A 222 30.09 31.18 0.84
C ASP A 222 30.93 32.42 1.12
N LYS A 223 31.85 32.72 0.21
CA LYS A 223 32.60 33.97 0.19
C LYS A 223 31.61 35.05 -0.28
N PRO A 224 31.35 36.10 0.50
CA PRO A 224 30.42 37.16 0.09
C PRO A 224 30.93 37.87 -1.16
N ALA A 225 30.01 37.98 -2.14
CA ALA A 225 30.25 38.75 -3.36
C ALA A 225 30.44 40.21 -3.03
N THR A 226 31.55 40.79 -3.49
CA THR A 226 31.85 42.23 -3.38
C THR A 226 30.87 43.02 -4.24
N PRO A 227 30.22 44.08 -3.72
CA PRO A 227 29.34 44.92 -4.53
C PRO A 227 30.11 45.76 -5.55
N PRO A 228 29.56 46.07 -6.72
CA PRO A 228 30.19 46.93 -7.71
C PRO A 228 30.30 48.35 -7.18
N LYS A 229 31.43 49.02 -7.46
CA LYS A 229 31.74 50.41 -7.14
C LYS A 229 30.94 51.33 -8.05
N PRO A 230 30.60 52.54 -7.58
CA PRO A 230 29.77 53.52 -8.29
C PRO A 230 30.41 54.07 -9.57
#